data_fa884bb48a6e17bc7f10e8dce07fc946
#
_entry.id   fa884bb48a6e17bc7f10e8dce07fc946
#
_cell.length_a   1.000
_cell.length_b   1.000
_cell.length_c   1.000
_cell.angle_alpha   90.00
_cell.angle_beta   90.00
_cell.angle_gamma   90.00
#
_symmetry.space_group_name_H-M   'P 1'
#
loop_
_entity.id
_entity.type
_entity.pdbx_description
1 polymer ?
#
loop_
_entity_poly.entity_id
_entity_poly.type
_entity_poly.pdbx_seq_one_letter_code
_entity_poly.pdbx_strand_id
1 'polypeptide(L)'
;MEYDVVIVGGGPSGLAAAIKFAQLNQQNNTDHSICLLEKGSEIGAHILSGNVFQPNALDELIPNWKDLNAPLNVPVKKDKLLFLLEKIGIPVPSFVMPPMNNHGNYVISLGNLCRWLGEQAEQMGVEIFPGFPASKILIEDDRVVGVQTGDMGISESGEVKPGHEPGIEIRAKYTILGEGCRGHLGKQVIQKFNLSDGKDPQHYGIGFKEVWKIKPEMHEEGLVVHTNGWPTPFDTPSGSYLYHGENNEVYLGYVIPLDYKNPHLSPFDEFQKWKTHPSIKKYLNGGERLTYGARALIKGGLQSLPKMEFPGGLLIGCNAGTLVFSKIKGSHTAMKSGEIAGQHIYEELQDSSNESYDSRIENSWIYDELYKSRNFGPFFHKY
;
A
#
# COMPACT_ATOMS: atom_id res chain seq x y z
N MET A 1 12.25 -15.98 20.16
CA MET A 1 13.27 -15.36 19.30
C MET A 1 13.46 -13.92 19.75
N GLU A 2 14.67 -13.39 19.64
CA GLU A 2 14.96 -12.00 20.03
C GLU A 2 15.65 -11.27 18.89
N TYR A 3 15.20 -10.03 18.62
CA TYR A 3 15.73 -9.13 17.60
C TYR A 3 15.83 -7.71 18.15
N ASP A 4 16.61 -6.85 17.52
CA ASP A 4 16.55 -5.42 17.81
C ASP A 4 15.30 -4.80 17.21
N VAL A 5 14.94 -5.23 15.98
CA VAL A 5 13.77 -4.72 15.26
C VAL A 5 12.95 -5.86 14.63
N VAL A 6 11.64 -5.85 14.88
CA VAL A 6 10.69 -6.68 14.13
C VAL A 6 9.78 -5.80 13.26
N ILE A 7 9.67 -6.16 11.97
CA ILE A 7 8.78 -5.50 11.02
C ILE A 7 7.64 -6.45 10.68
N VAL A 8 6.40 -5.98 10.76
CA VAL A 8 5.19 -6.74 10.41
C VAL A 8 4.63 -6.24 9.10
N GLY A 9 4.72 -7.06 8.06
CA GLY A 9 4.20 -6.83 6.71
C GLY A 9 5.27 -6.57 5.67
N GLY A 10 5.40 -7.51 4.70
CA GLY A 10 6.29 -7.50 3.54
C GLY A 10 5.75 -6.66 2.36
N GLY A 11 5.05 -5.57 2.65
CA GLY A 11 4.62 -4.60 1.64
C GLY A 11 5.67 -3.51 1.39
N PRO A 12 5.35 -2.53 0.50
CA PRO A 12 6.32 -1.49 0.14
C PRO A 12 6.90 -0.72 1.32
N SER A 13 6.10 -0.47 2.36
CA SER A 13 6.55 0.27 3.55
C SER A 13 7.49 -0.56 4.44
N GLY A 14 7.12 -1.81 4.72
CA GLY A 14 7.96 -2.69 5.57
C GLY A 14 9.29 -3.02 4.91
N LEU A 15 9.28 -3.32 3.61
CA LEU A 15 10.49 -3.57 2.85
C LEU A 15 11.40 -2.34 2.77
N ALA A 16 10.82 -1.13 2.58
CA ALA A 16 11.60 0.10 2.58
C ALA A 16 12.24 0.38 3.97
N ALA A 17 11.52 0.09 5.07
CA ALA A 17 12.07 0.20 6.42
C ALA A 17 13.22 -0.78 6.64
N ALA A 18 13.05 -2.03 6.23
CA ALA A 18 14.06 -3.08 6.34
C ALA A 18 15.34 -2.73 5.57
N ILE A 19 15.18 -2.31 4.30
CA ILE A 19 16.31 -1.93 3.43
C ILE A 19 17.06 -0.74 4.01
N LYS A 20 16.35 0.32 4.42
CA LYS A 20 16.99 1.52 4.98
C LYS A 20 17.78 1.20 6.25
N PHE A 21 17.18 0.42 7.13
CA PHE A 21 17.84 -0.03 8.36
C PHE A 21 19.10 -0.86 8.06
N ALA A 22 19.02 -1.83 7.15
CA ALA A 22 20.15 -2.66 6.74
C ALA A 22 21.27 -1.85 6.05
N GLN A 23 20.91 -0.85 5.23
CA GLN A 23 21.87 0.08 4.64
C GLN A 23 22.68 0.82 5.73
N LEU A 24 22.00 1.28 6.78
CA LEU A 24 22.65 2.00 7.88
C LEU A 24 23.53 1.07 8.72
N ASN A 25 23.12 -0.19 8.95
CA ASN A 25 23.97 -1.21 9.55
C ASN A 25 25.29 -1.37 8.77
N GLN A 26 25.20 -1.54 7.45
CA GLN A 26 26.39 -1.68 6.59
C GLN A 26 27.25 -0.43 6.57
N GLN A 27 26.66 0.76 6.46
CA GLN A 27 27.37 2.04 6.41
C GLN A 27 28.16 2.33 7.69
N ASN A 28 27.61 1.94 8.84
CA ASN A 28 28.21 2.22 10.15
C ASN A 28 28.92 1.02 10.79
N ASN A 29 28.99 -0.13 10.08
CA ASN A 29 29.54 -1.39 10.57
C ASN A 29 28.91 -1.84 11.91
N THR A 30 27.60 -1.73 12.02
CA THR A 30 26.81 -2.26 13.13
C THR A 30 26.12 -3.55 12.70
N ASP A 31 25.71 -4.39 13.67
CA ASP A 31 25.11 -5.71 13.46
C ASP A 31 23.75 -5.86 14.14
N HIS A 32 22.99 -4.76 14.25
CA HIS A 32 21.64 -4.82 14.80
C HIS A 32 20.78 -5.82 14.04
N SER A 33 20.16 -6.73 14.78
CA SER A 33 19.33 -7.79 14.21
C SER A 33 17.95 -7.27 13.79
N ILE A 34 17.53 -7.66 12.60
CA ILE A 34 16.24 -7.25 12.04
C ILE A 34 15.54 -8.42 11.38
N CYS A 35 14.25 -8.60 11.67
CA CYS A 35 13.43 -9.55 10.94
C CYS A 35 12.15 -8.89 10.40
N LEU A 36 11.63 -9.47 9.30
CA LEU A 36 10.39 -9.07 8.67
C LEU A 36 9.45 -10.28 8.58
N LEU A 37 8.24 -10.13 9.12
CA LEU A 37 7.18 -11.13 9.04
C LEU A 37 6.22 -10.80 7.91
N GLU A 38 5.92 -11.77 7.07
CA GLU A 38 4.89 -11.68 6.03
C GLU A 38 3.91 -12.85 6.16
N LYS A 39 2.61 -12.54 6.15
CA LYS A 39 1.55 -13.57 6.24
C LYS A 39 1.37 -14.37 4.96
N GLY A 40 1.75 -13.82 3.83
CA GLY A 40 1.72 -14.51 2.54
C GLY A 40 2.78 -15.59 2.46
N SER A 41 2.56 -16.62 1.63
CA SER A 41 3.52 -17.71 1.42
C SER A 41 4.87 -17.24 0.84
N GLU A 42 4.89 -16.06 0.26
CA GLU A 42 6.06 -15.37 -0.28
C GLU A 42 5.79 -13.85 -0.28
N ILE A 43 6.85 -13.05 -0.36
CA ILE A 43 6.72 -11.60 -0.55
C ILE A 43 5.95 -11.32 -1.84
N GLY A 44 4.93 -10.47 -1.75
CA GLY A 44 4.11 -10.07 -2.90
C GLY A 44 2.91 -10.97 -3.20
N ALA A 45 2.80 -12.17 -2.60
CA ALA A 45 1.70 -13.11 -2.85
C ALA A 45 0.31 -12.51 -2.63
N HIS A 46 0.15 -11.65 -1.63
CA HIS A 46 -1.10 -10.97 -1.32
C HIS A 46 -1.24 -9.59 -1.96
N ILE A 47 -0.33 -9.22 -2.86
CA ILE A 47 -0.36 -7.92 -3.55
C ILE A 47 -0.91 -8.12 -4.95
N LEU A 48 -2.15 -7.72 -5.16
CA LEU A 48 -2.77 -7.74 -6.47
C LEU A 48 -2.14 -6.66 -7.35
N SER A 49 -1.64 -7.08 -8.51
CA SER A 49 -0.91 -6.25 -9.46
C SER A 49 -1.76 -5.16 -10.10
N GLY A 50 -1.09 -4.22 -10.76
CA GLY A 50 -1.67 -3.09 -11.45
C GLY A 50 -1.61 -1.80 -10.64
N ASN A 51 -0.50 -1.10 -10.80
CA ASN A 51 -0.24 0.18 -10.14
C ASN A 51 0.42 1.14 -11.14
N VAL A 52 0.02 2.39 -11.11
CA VAL A 52 0.87 3.47 -11.62
C VAL A 52 1.74 3.94 -10.48
N PHE A 53 3.00 3.66 -10.57
CA PHE A 53 3.99 3.87 -9.54
C PHE A 53 4.78 5.17 -9.78
N GLN A 54 4.87 6.00 -8.76
CA GLN A 54 5.71 7.19 -8.73
C GLN A 54 7.06 6.81 -8.12
N PRO A 55 8.19 6.96 -8.84
CA PRO A 55 9.46 6.34 -8.44
C PRO A 55 10.25 7.11 -7.37
N ASN A 56 9.89 8.35 -7.03
CA ASN A 56 10.66 9.23 -6.15
C ASN A 56 11.14 8.57 -4.83
N ALA A 57 10.30 7.82 -4.16
CA ALA A 57 10.70 7.11 -2.93
C ALA A 57 11.71 5.97 -3.22
N LEU A 58 11.61 5.32 -4.38
CA LEU A 58 12.58 4.32 -4.82
C LEU A 58 13.90 4.97 -5.24
N ASP A 59 13.83 6.13 -5.92
CA ASP A 59 15.02 6.91 -6.30
C ASP A 59 15.83 7.34 -5.05
N GLU A 60 15.16 7.67 -3.95
CA GLU A 60 15.81 8.03 -2.69
C GLU A 60 16.36 6.80 -1.94
N LEU A 61 15.61 5.70 -1.89
CA LEU A 61 15.98 4.49 -1.14
C LEU A 61 17.08 3.69 -1.83
N ILE A 62 16.97 3.49 -3.15
CA ILE A 62 17.91 2.70 -3.97
C ILE A 62 18.19 3.48 -5.27
N PRO A 63 19.08 4.49 -5.25
CA PRO A 63 19.31 5.37 -6.41
C PRO A 63 19.73 4.66 -7.70
N ASN A 64 20.39 3.53 -7.58
CA ASN A 64 20.85 2.69 -8.70
C ASN A 64 19.88 1.54 -9.07
N TRP A 65 18.60 1.66 -8.73
CA TRP A 65 17.58 0.61 -8.98
C TRP A 65 17.50 0.17 -10.45
N LYS A 66 17.84 1.07 -11.40
CA LYS A 66 17.88 0.73 -12.83
C LYS A 66 18.98 -0.27 -13.15
N ASP A 67 20.16 -0.09 -12.57
CA ASP A 67 21.30 -0.99 -12.75
C ASP A 67 21.09 -2.33 -12.07
N LEU A 68 20.24 -2.36 -11.04
CA LEU A 68 19.82 -3.55 -10.30
C LEU A 68 18.59 -4.24 -10.90
N ASN A 69 18.15 -3.83 -12.09
CA ASN A 69 17.02 -4.42 -12.82
C ASN A 69 15.71 -4.43 -12.03
N ALA A 70 15.39 -3.35 -11.31
CA ALA A 70 14.07 -3.21 -10.70
C ALA A 70 12.96 -3.31 -11.76
N PRO A 71 11.82 -3.96 -11.47
CA PRO A 71 10.78 -4.26 -12.47
C PRO A 71 9.91 -3.05 -12.83
N LEU A 72 10.53 -1.94 -13.22
CA LEU A 72 9.92 -0.71 -13.69
C LEU A 72 10.14 -0.54 -15.22
N ASN A 73 9.57 -1.45 -16.00
CA ASN A 73 9.87 -1.57 -17.42
C ASN A 73 8.96 -0.73 -18.33
N VAL A 74 7.76 -0.33 -17.84
CA VAL A 74 6.75 0.34 -18.66
C VAL A 74 6.54 1.79 -18.19
N PRO A 75 7.27 2.77 -18.75
CA PRO A 75 7.00 4.17 -18.45
C PRO A 75 5.63 4.58 -18.99
N VAL A 76 4.93 5.47 -18.28
CA VAL A 76 3.68 6.04 -18.76
C VAL A 76 3.96 6.90 -19.98
N LYS A 77 3.37 6.52 -21.13
CA LYS A 77 3.51 7.20 -22.43
C LYS A 77 2.32 8.09 -22.75
N LYS A 78 1.12 7.66 -22.33
CA LYS A 78 -0.12 8.39 -22.54
C LYS A 78 -0.99 8.32 -21.30
N ASP A 79 -1.63 9.44 -20.97
CA ASP A 79 -2.54 9.57 -19.84
C ASP A 79 -3.88 10.11 -20.32
N LYS A 80 -4.98 9.44 -19.98
CA LYS A 80 -6.34 9.80 -20.35
C LYS A 80 -7.22 9.82 -19.11
N LEU A 81 -7.94 10.90 -18.93
CA LEU A 81 -9.03 11.00 -17.96
C LEU A 81 -10.35 11.12 -18.69
N LEU A 82 -11.32 10.25 -18.39
CA LEU A 82 -12.65 10.25 -19.00
C LEU A 82 -13.71 10.42 -17.93
N PHE A 83 -14.68 11.29 -18.19
CA PHE A 83 -15.94 11.30 -17.46
C PHE A 83 -16.96 10.45 -18.23
N LEU A 84 -17.45 9.36 -17.61
CA LEU A 84 -18.35 8.42 -18.25
C LEU A 84 -19.81 8.81 -18.01
N LEU A 85 -20.55 8.98 -19.09
CA LEU A 85 -21.99 8.86 -19.15
C LEU A 85 -22.34 7.42 -19.58
N GLU A 86 -23.60 7.02 -19.54
CA GLU A 86 -24.00 5.62 -19.80
C GLU A 86 -23.43 5.01 -21.10
N LYS A 87 -23.27 5.81 -22.16
CA LYS A 87 -22.83 5.33 -23.49
C LYS A 87 -21.62 6.07 -24.05
N ILE A 88 -21.24 7.19 -23.43
CA ILE A 88 -20.22 8.10 -23.98
C ILE A 88 -19.19 8.42 -22.88
N GLY A 89 -17.91 8.32 -23.23
CA GLY A 89 -16.81 8.83 -22.41
C GLY A 89 -16.37 10.21 -22.90
N ILE A 90 -16.49 11.21 -22.04
CA ILE A 90 -16.08 12.59 -22.32
C ILE A 90 -14.64 12.79 -21.84
N PRO A 91 -13.69 13.13 -22.72
CA PRO A 91 -12.32 13.42 -22.29
C PRO A 91 -12.27 14.65 -21.37
N VAL A 92 -11.56 14.50 -20.24
CA VAL A 92 -11.26 15.59 -19.31
C VAL A 92 -9.83 16.03 -19.53
N PRO A 93 -9.56 17.29 -19.86
CA PRO A 93 -8.20 17.77 -20.05
C PRO A 93 -7.35 17.65 -18.77
N SER A 94 -6.08 17.26 -18.89
CA SER A 94 -5.18 17.00 -17.76
C SER A 94 -4.99 18.22 -16.84
N PHE A 95 -5.11 19.44 -17.35
CA PHE A 95 -4.99 20.66 -16.55
C PHE A 95 -6.15 20.85 -15.56
N VAL A 96 -7.29 20.17 -15.76
CA VAL A 96 -8.44 20.22 -14.83
C VAL A 96 -8.17 19.45 -13.55
N MET A 97 -7.36 18.38 -13.64
CA MET A 97 -6.98 17.55 -12.50
C MET A 97 -5.45 17.28 -12.47
N PRO A 98 -4.64 18.30 -12.19
CA PRO A 98 -3.18 18.17 -12.22
C PRO A 98 -2.62 17.03 -11.35
N PRO A 99 -3.20 16.69 -10.17
CA PRO A 99 -2.72 15.56 -9.36
C PRO A 99 -2.83 14.19 -10.05
N MET A 100 -3.68 14.07 -11.07
CA MET A 100 -3.89 12.83 -11.84
C MET A 100 -2.89 12.65 -12.98
N ASN A 101 -1.99 13.63 -13.21
CA ASN A 101 -0.95 13.51 -14.23
C ASN A 101 0.05 12.41 -13.85
N ASN A 102 0.33 11.51 -14.79
CA ASN A 102 1.23 10.36 -14.58
C ASN A 102 2.53 10.43 -15.39
N HIS A 103 2.87 11.58 -15.95
CA HIS A 103 4.15 11.75 -16.63
C HIS A 103 5.33 11.47 -15.67
N GLY A 104 6.29 10.65 -16.11
CA GLY A 104 7.42 10.22 -15.29
C GLY A 104 7.14 9.03 -14.35
N ASN A 105 5.90 8.55 -14.31
CA ASN A 105 5.52 7.35 -13.56
C ASN A 105 5.64 6.09 -14.42
N TYR A 106 5.49 4.92 -13.78
CA TYR A 106 5.58 3.62 -14.42
C TYR A 106 4.33 2.79 -14.17
N VAL A 107 3.87 2.04 -15.16
CA VAL A 107 2.89 0.96 -14.97
C VAL A 107 3.64 -0.29 -14.55
N ILE A 108 3.37 -0.79 -13.36
CA ILE A 108 4.12 -1.91 -12.77
C ILE A 108 3.20 -2.99 -12.19
N SER A 109 3.76 -4.18 -11.98
CA SER A 109 3.28 -5.14 -11.01
C SER A 109 3.86 -4.81 -9.63
N LEU A 110 3.04 -4.32 -8.71
CA LEU A 110 3.48 -4.00 -7.34
C LEU A 110 3.95 -5.26 -6.60
N GLY A 111 3.37 -6.42 -6.89
CA GLY A 111 3.83 -7.71 -6.35
C GLY A 111 5.27 -8.03 -6.77
N ASN A 112 5.60 -7.83 -8.06
CA ASN A 112 6.96 -8.04 -8.56
C ASN A 112 7.95 -7.04 -7.95
N LEU A 113 7.55 -5.76 -7.80
CA LEU A 113 8.39 -4.78 -7.12
C LEU A 113 8.67 -5.19 -5.68
N CYS A 114 7.67 -5.68 -4.95
CA CYS A 114 7.88 -6.13 -3.57
C CYS A 114 8.78 -7.36 -3.50
N ARG A 115 8.66 -8.33 -4.42
CA ARG A 115 9.60 -9.48 -4.48
C ARG A 115 11.03 -9.00 -4.67
N TRP A 116 11.24 -8.13 -5.65
CA TRP A 116 12.56 -7.54 -5.91
C TRP A 116 13.11 -6.78 -4.68
N LEU A 117 12.28 -5.98 -4.01
CA LEU A 117 12.68 -5.30 -2.76
C LEU A 117 13.01 -6.31 -1.64
N GLY A 118 12.27 -7.41 -1.56
CA GLY A 118 12.56 -8.50 -0.62
C GLY A 118 13.94 -9.12 -0.89
N GLU A 119 14.26 -9.42 -2.14
CA GLU A 119 15.56 -9.92 -2.56
C GLU A 119 16.70 -8.93 -2.21
N GLN A 120 16.47 -7.62 -2.39
CA GLN A 120 17.45 -6.60 -1.98
C GLN A 120 17.64 -6.58 -0.45
N ALA A 121 16.56 -6.70 0.32
CA ALA A 121 16.62 -6.75 1.78
C ALA A 121 17.37 -7.98 2.29
N GLU A 122 17.09 -9.17 1.75
CA GLU A 122 17.77 -10.43 2.11
C GLU A 122 19.28 -10.37 1.79
N GLN A 123 19.66 -9.80 0.62
CA GLN A 123 21.06 -9.59 0.26
C GLN A 123 21.81 -8.67 1.24
N MET A 124 21.08 -7.80 1.93
CA MET A 124 21.62 -6.90 2.97
C MET A 124 21.60 -7.52 4.38
N GLY A 125 21.15 -8.78 4.52
CA GLY A 125 21.14 -9.51 5.79
C GLY A 125 19.84 -9.40 6.59
N VAL A 126 18.75 -8.91 5.99
CA VAL A 126 17.42 -8.92 6.64
C VAL A 126 16.87 -10.34 6.64
N GLU A 127 16.44 -10.83 7.80
CA GLU A 127 15.76 -12.12 7.91
C GLU A 127 14.26 -11.95 7.56
N ILE A 128 13.84 -12.56 6.46
CA ILE A 128 12.44 -12.50 6.01
C ILE A 128 11.75 -13.84 6.28
N PHE A 129 10.61 -13.79 6.97
CA PHE A 129 9.80 -14.95 7.34
C PHE A 129 8.44 -14.91 6.64
N PRO A 130 8.32 -15.43 5.40
CA PRO A 130 7.03 -15.58 4.74
C PRO A 130 6.24 -16.75 5.35
N GLY A 131 4.89 -16.65 5.32
CA GLY A 131 4.01 -17.64 5.92
C GLY A 131 3.80 -17.48 7.43
N PHE A 132 4.39 -16.46 8.07
CA PHE A 132 4.27 -16.22 9.51
C PHE A 132 3.46 -14.95 9.79
N PRO A 133 2.12 -15.07 9.94
CA PRO A 133 1.29 -13.94 10.31
C PRO A 133 1.53 -13.54 11.77
N ALA A 134 1.86 -12.29 12.04
CA ALA A 134 1.81 -11.77 13.39
C ALA A 134 0.35 -11.67 13.84
N SER A 135 0.00 -12.26 14.98
CA SER A 135 -1.38 -12.39 15.47
C SER A 135 -1.65 -11.61 16.75
N LYS A 136 -0.63 -11.35 17.55
CA LYS A 136 -0.75 -10.68 18.84
C LYS A 136 0.42 -9.73 19.07
N ILE A 137 0.12 -8.56 19.66
CA ILE A 137 1.12 -7.64 20.20
C ILE A 137 1.54 -8.08 21.59
N LEU A 138 2.83 -8.10 21.85
CA LEU A 138 3.39 -8.29 23.20
C LEU A 138 3.61 -6.92 23.85
N ILE A 139 3.00 -6.71 25.01
CA ILE A 139 3.08 -5.43 25.76
C ILE A 139 3.52 -5.73 27.19
N GLU A 140 4.56 -5.04 27.64
CA GLU A 140 5.05 -5.06 29.00
C GLU A 140 5.26 -3.61 29.45
N ASP A 141 4.88 -3.26 30.68
CA ASP A 141 5.01 -1.93 31.26
C ASP A 141 4.57 -0.77 30.32
N ASP A 142 3.40 -0.93 29.69
CA ASP A 142 2.84 0.00 28.70
C ASP A 142 3.74 0.27 27.46
N ARG A 143 4.66 -0.63 27.17
CA ARG A 143 5.54 -0.60 25.99
C ARG A 143 5.33 -1.86 25.15
N VAL A 144 5.33 -1.72 23.82
CA VAL A 144 5.40 -2.86 22.90
C VAL A 144 6.81 -3.45 22.94
N VAL A 145 6.90 -4.76 23.15
CA VAL A 145 8.17 -5.51 23.27
C VAL A 145 8.27 -6.63 22.22
N GLY A 146 7.43 -6.60 21.20
CA GLY A 146 7.44 -7.58 20.12
C GLY A 146 6.05 -8.03 19.70
N VAL A 147 6.03 -9.15 19.00
CA VAL A 147 4.79 -9.78 18.48
C VAL A 147 4.83 -11.29 18.69
N GLN A 148 3.66 -11.92 18.68
CA GLN A 148 3.51 -13.37 18.60
C GLN A 148 2.91 -13.74 17.25
N THR A 149 3.44 -14.77 16.60
CA THR A 149 2.87 -15.32 15.37
C THR A 149 1.57 -16.07 15.66
N GLY A 150 0.79 -16.35 14.62
CA GLY A 150 -0.40 -17.20 14.74
C GLY A 150 -0.04 -18.67 14.93
N ASP A 151 -0.92 -19.43 15.61
CA ASP A 151 -0.78 -20.88 15.72
C ASP A 151 -0.88 -21.53 14.33
N MET A 152 -0.08 -22.54 14.09
CA MET A 152 -0.13 -23.38 12.89
C MET A 152 -0.99 -24.60 13.14
N GLY A 153 -1.63 -25.16 12.10
CA GLY A 153 -2.41 -26.38 12.24
C GLY A 153 -3.74 -26.24 13.01
N ILE A 154 -4.34 -25.05 12.99
CA ILE A 154 -5.73 -24.83 13.43
C ILE A 154 -6.66 -24.88 12.21
N SER A 155 -7.82 -25.56 12.33
CA SER A 155 -8.87 -25.56 11.30
C SER A 155 -9.63 -24.24 11.29
N GLU A 156 -10.42 -24.00 10.24
CA GLU A 156 -11.31 -22.85 10.16
C GLU A 156 -12.37 -22.85 11.29
N SER A 157 -12.76 -24.03 11.78
CA SER A 157 -13.64 -24.20 12.95
C SER A 157 -12.94 -24.01 14.30
N GLY A 158 -11.62 -23.77 14.33
CA GLY A 158 -10.84 -23.61 15.55
C GLY A 158 -10.35 -24.93 16.17
N GLU A 159 -10.51 -26.07 15.47
CA GLU A 159 -10.05 -27.37 15.96
C GLU A 159 -8.55 -27.58 15.69
N VAL A 160 -7.86 -28.16 16.66
CA VAL A 160 -6.44 -28.50 16.56
C VAL A 160 -6.25 -29.71 15.63
N LYS A 161 -5.46 -29.54 14.59
CA LYS A 161 -5.09 -30.61 13.63
C LYS A 161 -3.80 -31.33 14.06
N PRO A 162 -3.55 -32.57 13.56
CA PRO A 162 -2.25 -33.19 13.69
C PRO A 162 -1.16 -32.26 13.08
N GLY A 163 -0.10 -32.02 13.84
CA GLY A 163 0.94 -31.07 13.46
C GLY A 163 0.68 -29.62 13.92
N HIS A 164 -0.21 -29.41 14.87
CA HIS A 164 -0.38 -28.11 15.52
C HIS A 164 0.94 -27.65 16.17
N GLU A 165 1.31 -26.43 15.86
CA GLU A 165 2.44 -25.75 16.49
C GLU A 165 1.92 -24.40 17.05
N PRO A 166 2.19 -24.10 18.33
CA PRO A 166 1.81 -22.81 18.92
C PRO A 166 2.60 -21.66 18.28
N GLY A 167 2.00 -20.51 18.23
CA GLY A 167 2.65 -19.30 17.74
C GLY A 167 3.91 -18.96 18.53
N ILE A 168 4.92 -18.47 17.83
CA ILE A 168 6.24 -18.13 18.37
C ILE A 168 6.23 -16.68 18.83
N GLU A 169 6.71 -16.41 20.05
CA GLU A 169 7.00 -15.05 20.49
C GLU A 169 8.31 -14.56 19.86
N ILE A 170 8.23 -13.39 19.22
CA ILE A 170 9.35 -12.66 18.66
C ILE A 170 9.45 -11.36 19.44
N ARG A 171 10.43 -11.31 20.33
CA ARG A 171 10.71 -10.13 21.14
C ARG A 171 11.62 -9.18 20.40
N ALA A 172 11.37 -7.88 20.52
CA ALA A 172 12.18 -6.86 19.88
C ALA A 172 12.21 -5.57 20.70
N LYS A 173 13.30 -4.81 20.59
CA LYS A 173 13.39 -3.47 21.18
C LYS A 173 12.39 -2.52 20.54
N TYR A 174 12.17 -2.68 19.21
CA TYR A 174 11.21 -1.88 18.44
C TYR A 174 10.40 -2.76 17.47
N THR A 175 9.12 -2.41 17.32
CA THR A 175 8.17 -3.08 16.42
C THR A 175 7.64 -2.11 15.39
N ILE A 176 7.84 -2.37 14.10
CA ILE A 176 7.32 -1.56 13.01
C ILE A 176 6.11 -2.25 12.38
N LEU A 177 4.94 -1.59 12.41
CA LEU A 177 3.70 -2.14 11.89
C LEU A 177 3.39 -1.58 10.49
N GLY A 178 3.60 -2.40 9.46
CA GLY A 178 3.34 -2.14 8.04
C GLY A 178 2.25 -3.04 7.44
N GLU A 179 1.21 -3.39 8.20
CA GLU A 179 0.18 -4.36 7.85
C GLU A 179 -0.78 -3.90 6.71
N GLY A 180 -0.65 -2.67 6.26
CA GLY A 180 -1.52 -2.07 5.26
C GLY A 180 -2.86 -1.58 5.81
N CYS A 181 -3.84 -1.42 4.92
CA CYS A 181 -5.15 -0.91 5.30
C CYS A 181 -5.82 -1.86 6.31
N ARG A 182 -6.20 -1.32 7.49
CA ARG A 182 -6.86 -2.05 8.58
C ARG A 182 -6.08 -3.25 9.12
N GLY A 183 -4.79 -3.09 9.32
CA GLY A 183 -3.98 -4.04 10.07
C GLY A 183 -4.60 -4.33 11.45
N HIS A 184 -4.67 -5.58 11.87
CA HIS A 184 -5.34 -5.90 13.13
C HIS A 184 -4.49 -5.56 14.35
N LEU A 185 -3.17 -5.64 14.27
CA LEU A 185 -2.26 -5.18 15.32
C LEU A 185 -2.23 -3.66 15.40
N GLY A 186 -2.16 -2.98 14.23
CA GLY A 186 -2.24 -1.52 14.18
C GLY A 186 -3.49 -0.96 14.86
N LYS A 187 -4.66 -1.60 14.68
CA LYS A 187 -5.88 -1.19 15.42
C LYS A 187 -5.74 -1.33 16.93
N GLN A 188 -5.07 -2.40 17.40
CA GLN A 188 -4.87 -2.61 18.84
C GLN A 188 -3.98 -1.52 19.43
N VAL A 189 -2.84 -1.18 18.80
CA VAL A 189 -1.96 -0.13 19.30
C VAL A 189 -2.59 1.25 19.19
N ILE A 190 -3.31 1.55 18.11
CA ILE A 190 -4.05 2.82 17.98
C ILE A 190 -5.04 3.00 19.13
N GLN A 191 -5.79 1.96 19.47
CA GLN A 191 -6.73 1.99 20.59
C GLN A 191 -6.02 2.04 21.94
N LYS A 192 -5.01 1.18 22.18
CA LYS A 192 -4.30 1.07 23.46
C LYS A 192 -3.60 2.37 23.84
N PHE A 193 -2.96 3.03 22.89
CA PHE A 193 -2.18 4.24 23.10
C PHE A 193 -2.93 5.53 22.70
N ASN A 194 -4.22 5.43 22.37
CA ASN A 194 -5.07 6.55 21.98
C ASN A 194 -4.46 7.43 20.85
N LEU A 195 -3.88 6.79 19.84
CA LEU A 195 -3.11 7.48 18.80
C LEU A 195 -3.97 8.35 17.86
N SER A 196 -5.29 8.14 17.84
CA SER A 196 -6.24 8.91 17.03
C SER A 196 -6.91 10.06 17.81
N ASP A 197 -6.42 10.39 19.01
CA ASP A 197 -6.99 11.50 19.80
C ASP A 197 -6.88 12.84 19.03
N GLY A 198 -8.00 13.56 18.93
CA GLY A 198 -8.09 14.83 18.21
C GLY A 198 -8.00 14.71 16.68
N LYS A 199 -8.10 13.50 16.11
CA LYS A 199 -8.11 13.26 14.66
C LYS A 199 -9.51 12.95 14.15
N ASP A 200 -9.75 13.27 12.86
CA ASP A 200 -10.99 12.89 12.20
C ASP A 200 -11.08 11.35 12.03
N PRO A 201 -12.29 10.77 11.98
CA PRO A 201 -12.46 9.36 11.68
C PRO A 201 -11.86 8.97 10.33
N GLN A 202 -11.31 7.77 10.23
CA GLN A 202 -10.81 7.24 8.97
C GLN A 202 -11.93 6.94 7.99
N HIS A 203 -11.68 7.22 6.73
CA HIS A 203 -12.54 6.86 5.60
C HIS A 203 -11.95 5.70 4.82
N TYR A 204 -12.82 4.80 4.39
CA TYR A 204 -12.41 3.59 3.68
C TYR A 204 -13.11 3.46 2.33
N GLY A 205 -12.42 2.83 1.39
CA GLY A 205 -12.98 2.37 0.13
C GLY A 205 -12.70 0.90 -0.10
N ILE A 206 -13.44 0.28 -1.00
CA ILE A 206 -13.11 -1.04 -1.55
C ILE A 206 -12.67 -0.88 -3.00
N GLY A 207 -11.51 -1.46 -3.33
CA GLY A 207 -11.02 -1.53 -4.70
C GLY A 207 -11.06 -2.96 -5.21
N PHE A 208 -11.77 -3.18 -6.32
CA PHE A 208 -11.72 -4.41 -7.09
C PHE A 208 -10.66 -4.26 -8.17
N LYS A 209 -9.92 -5.32 -8.42
CA LYS A 209 -8.88 -5.36 -9.45
C LYS A 209 -8.97 -6.64 -10.25
N GLU A 210 -8.66 -6.54 -11.54
CA GLU A 210 -8.46 -7.68 -12.42
C GLU A 210 -7.23 -7.43 -13.30
N VAL A 211 -6.54 -8.52 -13.65
CA VAL A 211 -5.50 -8.54 -14.67
C VAL A 211 -6.04 -9.32 -15.86
N TRP A 212 -5.95 -8.73 -17.03
CA TRP A 212 -6.42 -9.31 -18.27
C TRP A 212 -5.29 -9.40 -19.29
N LYS A 213 -5.25 -10.50 -20.04
CA LYS A 213 -4.49 -10.62 -21.28
C LYS A 213 -5.40 -10.18 -22.42
N ILE A 214 -4.99 -9.16 -23.17
CA ILE A 214 -5.78 -8.64 -24.28
C ILE A 214 -5.08 -8.90 -25.61
N LYS A 215 -5.81 -8.72 -26.70
CA LYS A 215 -5.26 -8.86 -28.05
C LYS A 215 -4.19 -7.81 -28.32
N PRO A 216 -3.07 -8.17 -29.00
CA PRO A 216 -1.99 -7.22 -29.29
C PRO A 216 -2.45 -5.95 -29.98
N GLU A 217 -3.40 -6.05 -30.91
CA GLU A 217 -3.96 -4.90 -31.66
C GLU A 217 -4.78 -3.94 -30.81
N MET A 218 -5.19 -4.37 -29.59
CA MET A 218 -5.91 -3.53 -28.62
C MET A 218 -4.99 -2.99 -27.53
N HIS A 219 -3.73 -3.45 -27.50
CA HIS A 219 -2.76 -3.08 -26.49
C HIS A 219 -1.94 -1.85 -26.93
N GLU A 220 -1.76 -0.92 -25.99
CA GLU A 220 -0.90 0.25 -26.17
C GLU A 220 -0.06 0.43 -24.89
N GLU A 221 1.11 -0.19 -24.87
CA GLU A 221 2.00 -0.19 -23.70
C GLU A 221 2.27 1.22 -23.14
N GLY A 222 2.07 1.39 -21.83
CA GLY A 222 2.21 2.67 -21.15
C GLY A 222 1.01 3.61 -21.29
N LEU A 223 -0.12 3.14 -21.85
CA LEU A 223 -1.38 3.87 -21.81
C LEU A 223 -2.02 3.72 -20.44
N VAL A 224 -2.33 4.84 -19.81
CA VAL A 224 -3.09 4.98 -18.57
C VAL A 224 -4.44 5.60 -18.86
N VAL A 225 -5.51 4.96 -18.44
CA VAL A 225 -6.87 5.48 -18.55
C VAL A 225 -7.50 5.51 -17.17
N HIS A 226 -7.85 6.69 -16.69
CA HIS A 226 -8.69 6.88 -15.51
C HIS A 226 -10.09 7.24 -15.92
N THR A 227 -11.10 6.80 -15.18
CA THR A 227 -12.48 7.18 -15.42
C THR A 227 -13.25 7.46 -14.13
N ASN A 228 -14.23 8.36 -14.21
CA ASN A 228 -15.20 8.70 -13.17
C ASN A 228 -16.60 8.75 -13.77
N GLY A 229 -17.64 8.80 -12.93
CA GLY A 229 -19.06 8.89 -13.34
C GLY A 229 -19.70 7.52 -13.44
N TRP A 230 -20.41 7.24 -14.55
CA TRP A 230 -21.10 5.96 -14.71
C TRP A 230 -20.20 4.76 -14.42
N PRO A 231 -20.71 3.68 -13.77
CA PRO A 231 -22.12 3.35 -13.50
C PRO A 231 -22.67 3.85 -12.15
N THR A 232 -21.85 4.35 -11.25
CA THR A 232 -22.36 4.84 -9.95
C THR A 232 -23.05 6.19 -10.07
N PRO A 233 -24.07 6.46 -9.23
CA PRO A 233 -24.72 7.76 -9.16
C PRO A 233 -23.75 8.83 -8.56
N PHE A 234 -24.10 10.09 -8.76
CA PHE A 234 -23.28 11.24 -8.32
C PHE A 234 -23.02 11.29 -6.80
N ASP A 235 -23.94 10.79 -5.99
CA ASP A 235 -23.83 10.73 -4.54
C ASP A 235 -22.94 9.58 -4.03
N THR A 236 -22.43 8.78 -4.95
CA THR A 236 -21.49 7.69 -4.66
C THR A 236 -20.24 7.85 -5.56
N PRO A 237 -19.33 8.79 -5.21
CA PRO A 237 -18.18 9.08 -6.03
C PRO A 237 -17.24 7.88 -6.12
N SER A 238 -17.22 7.23 -7.25
CA SER A 238 -16.32 6.12 -7.59
C SER A 238 -15.24 6.57 -8.56
N GLY A 239 -14.16 5.80 -8.63
CA GLY A 239 -13.10 5.98 -9.61
C GLY A 239 -12.66 4.63 -10.17
N SER A 240 -12.26 4.63 -11.43
CA SER A 240 -11.77 3.42 -12.07
C SER A 240 -10.61 3.69 -12.99
N TYR A 241 -9.91 2.62 -13.33
CA TYR A 241 -8.73 2.70 -14.17
C TYR A 241 -8.54 1.46 -15.05
N LEU A 242 -7.82 1.68 -16.16
CA LEU A 242 -7.31 0.66 -17.05
C LEU A 242 -5.89 1.06 -17.44
N TYR A 243 -4.90 0.23 -17.08
CA TYR A 243 -3.49 0.48 -17.33
C TYR A 243 -2.91 -0.60 -18.24
N HIS A 244 -2.24 -0.22 -19.31
CA HIS A 244 -1.56 -1.13 -20.22
C HIS A 244 -0.13 -1.37 -19.75
N GLY A 245 0.12 -2.56 -19.22
CA GLY A 245 1.41 -3.03 -18.74
C GLY A 245 2.22 -3.77 -19.80
N GLU A 246 3.08 -4.67 -19.36
CA GLU A 246 3.90 -5.52 -20.20
C GLU A 246 3.07 -6.65 -20.85
N ASN A 247 3.63 -7.29 -21.87
CA ASN A 247 3.15 -8.56 -22.41
C ASN A 247 1.67 -8.60 -22.81
N ASN A 248 1.11 -7.51 -23.32
CA ASN A 248 -0.32 -7.35 -23.61
C ASN A 248 -1.22 -7.55 -22.38
N GLU A 249 -0.72 -7.32 -21.19
CA GLU A 249 -1.52 -7.30 -19.96
C GLU A 249 -2.10 -5.92 -19.72
N VAL A 250 -3.34 -5.90 -19.24
CA VAL A 250 -3.98 -4.70 -18.74
C VAL A 250 -4.48 -4.91 -17.32
N TYR A 251 -4.30 -3.89 -16.52
CA TYR A 251 -4.71 -3.86 -15.12
C TYR A 251 -5.95 -3.01 -14.99
N LEU A 252 -7.03 -3.62 -14.55
CA LEU A 252 -8.32 -2.97 -14.31
C LEU A 252 -8.53 -2.73 -12.83
N GLY A 253 -9.13 -1.62 -12.47
CA GLY A 253 -9.57 -1.39 -11.11
C GLY A 253 -10.78 -0.49 -11.02
N TYR A 254 -11.57 -0.73 -9.98
CA TYR A 254 -12.76 0.03 -9.64
C TYR A 254 -12.80 0.25 -8.14
N VAL A 255 -12.89 1.50 -7.71
CA VAL A 255 -12.85 1.89 -6.29
C VAL A 255 -14.15 2.59 -5.93
N ILE A 256 -14.82 2.09 -4.90
CA ILE A 256 -16.03 2.68 -4.31
C ILE A 256 -15.76 3.03 -2.85
N PRO A 257 -16.19 4.20 -2.34
CA PRO A 257 -16.19 4.48 -0.90
C PRO A 257 -17.12 3.49 -0.18
N LEU A 258 -16.74 3.09 1.05
CA LEU A 258 -17.55 2.15 1.86
C LEU A 258 -18.68 2.83 2.65
N ASP A 259 -18.77 4.14 2.57
CA ASP A 259 -19.82 4.98 3.16
C ASP A 259 -20.93 5.35 2.17
N TYR A 260 -21.09 4.59 1.07
CA TYR A 260 -22.19 4.78 0.13
C TYR A 260 -23.56 4.55 0.79
N LYS A 261 -24.54 5.37 0.39
CA LYS A 261 -25.86 5.46 1.05
C LYS A 261 -26.85 4.36 0.62
N ASN A 262 -26.70 3.86 -0.61
CA ASN A 262 -27.64 2.88 -1.16
C ASN A 262 -27.29 1.45 -0.69
N PRO A 263 -28.04 0.83 0.23
CA PRO A 263 -27.72 -0.51 0.74
C PRO A 263 -27.86 -1.63 -0.31
N HIS A 264 -28.53 -1.35 -1.43
CA HIS A 264 -28.68 -2.30 -2.55
C HIS A 264 -27.59 -2.18 -3.59
N LEU A 265 -26.67 -1.22 -3.46
CA LEU A 265 -25.53 -1.11 -4.36
C LEU A 265 -24.53 -2.23 -4.09
N SER A 266 -24.24 -3.02 -5.13
CA SER A 266 -23.17 -4.01 -5.09
C SER A 266 -21.91 -3.44 -5.76
N PRO A 267 -20.86 -3.14 -5.02
CA PRO A 267 -19.61 -2.62 -5.60
C PRO A 267 -19.02 -3.54 -6.67
N PHE A 268 -19.16 -4.86 -6.50
CA PHE A 268 -18.71 -5.83 -7.50
C PHE A 268 -19.51 -5.73 -8.81
N ASP A 269 -20.85 -5.61 -8.72
CA ASP A 269 -21.68 -5.50 -9.92
C ASP A 269 -21.46 -4.18 -10.66
N GLU A 270 -21.20 -3.09 -9.93
CA GLU A 270 -20.83 -1.81 -10.55
C GLU A 270 -19.49 -1.93 -11.31
N PHE A 271 -18.52 -2.67 -10.79
CA PHE A 271 -17.29 -2.99 -11.51
C PHE A 271 -17.58 -3.82 -12.78
N GLN A 272 -18.47 -4.82 -12.71
CA GLN A 272 -18.85 -5.60 -13.89
C GLN A 272 -19.55 -4.73 -14.93
N LYS A 273 -20.48 -3.85 -14.53
CA LYS A 273 -21.13 -2.89 -15.41
C LYS A 273 -20.11 -1.97 -16.07
N TRP A 274 -19.20 -1.38 -15.30
CA TRP A 274 -18.15 -0.49 -15.84
C TRP A 274 -17.37 -1.13 -17.00
N LYS A 275 -17.04 -2.40 -16.92
CA LYS A 275 -16.36 -3.13 -18.02
C LYS A 275 -17.18 -3.22 -19.31
N THR A 276 -18.51 -3.09 -19.23
CA THR A 276 -19.38 -3.11 -20.39
C THR A 276 -19.45 -1.78 -21.13
N HIS A 277 -18.96 -0.68 -20.53
CA HIS A 277 -18.98 0.64 -21.16
C HIS A 277 -18.17 0.64 -22.47
N PRO A 278 -18.69 1.24 -23.58
CA PRO A 278 -18.02 1.21 -24.88
C PRO A 278 -16.56 1.67 -24.87
N SER A 279 -16.23 2.70 -24.07
CA SER A 279 -14.86 3.21 -23.94
C SER A 279 -13.88 2.22 -23.28
N ILE A 280 -14.37 1.23 -22.53
CA ILE A 280 -13.60 0.23 -21.82
C ILE A 280 -13.68 -1.12 -22.54
N LYS A 281 -14.89 -1.57 -22.86
CA LYS A 281 -15.16 -2.85 -23.51
C LYS A 281 -14.31 -3.09 -24.75
N LYS A 282 -14.05 -2.03 -25.55
CA LYS A 282 -13.23 -2.12 -26.76
C LYS A 282 -11.84 -2.72 -26.50
N TYR A 283 -11.21 -2.44 -25.35
CA TYR A 283 -9.91 -3.00 -24.98
C TYR A 283 -9.99 -4.47 -24.55
N LEU A 284 -11.13 -4.88 -23.98
CA LEU A 284 -11.31 -6.21 -23.39
C LEU A 284 -11.88 -7.26 -24.33
N ASN A 285 -12.38 -6.84 -25.52
CA ASN A 285 -13.01 -7.75 -26.46
C ASN A 285 -12.06 -8.87 -26.92
N GLY A 286 -12.43 -10.13 -26.62
CA GLY A 286 -11.64 -11.30 -26.94
C GLY A 286 -10.39 -11.47 -26.08
N GLY A 287 -10.30 -10.73 -24.99
CA GLY A 287 -9.29 -10.92 -23.93
C GLY A 287 -9.72 -11.99 -22.91
N GLU A 288 -8.77 -12.41 -22.09
CA GLU A 288 -8.93 -13.38 -21.01
C GLU A 288 -8.55 -12.76 -19.67
N ARG A 289 -9.36 -13.00 -18.63
CA ARG A 289 -9.06 -12.58 -17.26
C ARG A 289 -8.10 -13.59 -16.62
N LEU A 290 -6.89 -13.13 -16.26
CA LEU A 290 -5.85 -13.96 -15.66
C LEU A 290 -6.04 -14.11 -14.15
N THR A 291 -6.30 -12.98 -13.46
CA THR A 291 -6.46 -12.96 -12.00
C THR A 291 -7.38 -11.83 -11.54
N TYR A 292 -7.86 -11.91 -10.32
CA TYR A 292 -8.73 -10.91 -9.71
C TYR A 292 -8.55 -10.86 -8.20
N GLY A 293 -9.01 -9.78 -7.60
CA GLY A 293 -9.07 -9.62 -6.15
C GLY A 293 -9.71 -8.31 -5.74
N ALA A 294 -9.88 -8.16 -4.44
CA ALA A 294 -10.39 -6.93 -3.84
C ALA A 294 -9.56 -6.56 -2.60
N ARG A 295 -9.42 -5.27 -2.36
CA ARG A 295 -8.71 -4.76 -1.19
C ARG A 295 -9.37 -3.50 -0.66
N ALA A 296 -9.45 -3.40 0.67
CA ALA A 296 -9.81 -2.14 1.30
C ALA A 296 -8.69 -1.11 1.11
N LEU A 297 -9.09 0.13 0.99
CA LEU A 297 -8.21 1.30 0.86
C LEU A 297 -8.54 2.28 1.98
N ILE A 298 -7.51 2.92 2.52
CA ILE A 298 -7.65 4.03 3.45
C ILE A 298 -7.61 5.34 2.65
N LYS A 299 -8.50 6.27 2.95
CA LYS A 299 -8.61 7.53 2.20
C LYS A 299 -8.87 8.77 3.05
N GLY A 300 -8.71 8.66 4.37
CA GLY A 300 -8.97 9.77 5.31
C GLY A 300 -8.04 10.97 5.15
N GLY A 301 -6.83 10.74 4.65
CA GLY A 301 -5.85 11.81 4.42
C GLY A 301 -5.28 12.39 5.70
N LEU A 302 -4.76 13.63 5.62
CA LEU A 302 -4.02 14.29 6.70
C LEU A 302 -4.82 14.41 8.01
N GLN A 303 -6.11 14.75 7.90
CA GLN A 303 -6.96 14.97 9.08
C GLN A 303 -7.19 13.71 9.91
N SER A 304 -7.10 12.54 9.29
CA SER A 304 -7.30 11.23 9.93
C SER A 304 -5.99 10.50 10.23
N LEU A 305 -4.83 11.13 9.98
CA LEU A 305 -3.53 10.53 10.25
C LEU A 305 -3.31 10.43 11.76
N PRO A 306 -3.19 9.24 12.38
CA PRO A 306 -2.94 9.09 13.80
C PRO A 306 -1.54 9.59 14.16
N LYS A 307 -1.23 9.65 15.43
CA LYS A 307 0.18 9.62 15.86
C LYS A 307 0.78 8.31 15.37
N MET A 308 1.91 8.38 14.71
CA MET A 308 2.52 7.22 14.07
C MET A 308 3.57 6.56 14.95
N GLU A 309 4.02 7.25 15.98
CA GLU A 309 4.94 6.74 16.99
C GLU A 309 4.19 6.37 18.28
N PHE A 310 4.55 5.22 18.85
CA PHE A 310 4.03 4.73 20.13
C PHE A 310 5.14 4.05 20.94
N PRO A 311 4.98 3.87 22.26
CA PRO A 311 6.02 3.24 23.08
C PRO A 311 6.43 1.85 22.54
N GLY A 312 7.67 1.75 22.05
CA GLY A 312 8.25 0.54 21.48
C GLY A 312 7.93 0.27 20.01
N GLY A 313 7.41 1.25 19.26
CA GLY A 313 7.19 0.99 17.83
C GLY A 313 6.56 2.11 17.02
N LEU A 314 6.33 1.80 15.74
CA LEU A 314 5.85 2.74 14.73
C LEU A 314 4.74 2.14 13.86
N LEU A 315 3.82 3.00 13.41
CA LEU A 315 2.88 2.74 12.32
C LEU A 315 3.43 3.32 11.01
N ILE A 316 3.46 2.53 9.94
CA ILE A 316 3.96 2.97 8.63
C ILE A 316 2.99 2.72 7.49
N GLY A 317 3.12 3.46 6.41
CA GLY A 317 2.36 3.28 5.18
C GLY A 317 0.85 3.37 5.37
N CYS A 318 0.13 2.47 4.69
CA CYS A 318 -1.35 2.44 4.79
C CYS A 318 -1.85 1.97 6.16
N ASN A 319 -1.01 1.46 7.05
CA ASN A 319 -1.42 1.16 8.43
C ASN A 319 -1.68 2.47 9.21
N ALA A 320 -0.90 3.50 8.93
CA ALA A 320 -1.12 4.85 9.43
C ALA A 320 -2.11 5.65 8.54
N GLY A 321 -2.11 5.45 7.23
CA GLY A 321 -3.00 6.15 6.30
C GLY A 321 -2.32 7.16 5.38
N THR A 322 -1.10 6.87 4.94
CA THR A 322 -0.29 7.80 4.12
C THR A 322 -0.72 7.89 2.64
N LEU A 323 -1.83 7.28 2.22
CA LEU A 323 -2.32 7.32 0.85
C LEU A 323 -2.75 8.74 0.45
N VAL A 324 -2.26 9.23 -0.70
CA VAL A 324 -2.64 10.51 -1.29
C VAL A 324 -3.83 10.31 -2.22
N PHE A 325 -5.03 10.53 -1.70
CA PHE A 325 -6.28 10.21 -2.38
C PHE A 325 -6.45 10.99 -3.69
N SER A 326 -6.08 12.27 -3.75
CA SER A 326 -6.19 13.10 -4.98
C SER A 326 -5.33 12.60 -6.13
N LYS A 327 -4.25 11.87 -5.84
CA LYS A 327 -3.37 11.23 -6.83
C LYS A 327 -3.75 9.78 -7.14
N ILE A 328 -4.61 9.17 -6.33
CA ILE A 328 -4.89 7.71 -6.33
C ILE A 328 -3.59 6.90 -6.15
N LYS A 329 -2.66 7.40 -5.37
CA LYS A 329 -1.33 6.81 -5.16
C LYS A 329 -1.00 6.76 -3.67
N GLY A 330 -0.41 5.65 -3.26
CA GLY A 330 0.01 5.44 -1.87
C GLY A 330 1.28 4.61 -1.73
N SER A 331 1.76 3.97 -2.81
CA SER A 331 2.95 3.11 -2.72
C SER A 331 4.22 3.91 -2.45
N HIS A 332 4.38 5.07 -3.08
CA HIS A 332 5.52 5.97 -2.88
C HIS A 332 5.56 6.55 -1.47
N THR A 333 4.42 7.04 -0.96
CA THR A 333 4.33 7.55 0.42
C THR A 333 4.50 6.44 1.46
N ALA A 334 4.00 5.23 1.16
CA ALA A 334 4.22 4.06 2.01
C ALA A 334 5.71 3.70 2.07
N MET A 335 6.42 3.67 0.94
CA MET A 335 7.87 3.43 0.91
C MET A 335 8.63 4.51 1.68
N LYS A 336 8.31 5.79 1.44
CA LYS A 336 9.00 6.89 2.15
C LYS A 336 8.78 6.86 3.65
N SER A 337 7.56 6.55 4.10
CA SER A 337 7.30 6.40 5.54
C SER A 337 8.11 5.24 6.14
N GLY A 338 8.27 4.14 5.40
CA GLY A 338 9.12 3.03 5.81
C GLY A 338 10.60 3.42 5.86
N GLU A 339 11.09 4.11 4.85
CA GLU A 339 12.47 4.61 4.81
C GLU A 339 12.78 5.49 6.04
N ILE A 340 11.91 6.47 6.32
CA ILE A 340 12.07 7.35 7.50
C ILE A 340 12.02 6.53 8.80
N ALA A 341 11.14 5.52 8.88
CA ALA A 341 11.03 4.64 10.03
C ALA A 341 12.31 3.81 10.26
N GLY A 342 12.85 3.22 9.20
CA GLY A 342 14.10 2.47 9.27
C GLY A 342 15.27 3.32 9.76
N GLN A 343 15.38 4.56 9.27
CA GLN A 343 16.39 5.51 9.72
C GLN A 343 16.16 5.91 11.19
N HIS A 344 14.93 6.28 11.55
CA HIS A 344 14.59 6.72 12.89
C HIS A 344 14.91 5.63 13.95
N ILE A 345 14.46 4.39 13.72
CA ILE A 345 14.72 3.29 14.66
C ILE A 345 16.22 2.95 14.75
N TYR A 346 16.94 3.05 13.65
CA TYR A 346 18.41 2.87 13.69
C TYR A 346 19.05 3.92 14.61
N GLU A 347 18.68 5.18 14.47
CA GLU A 347 19.20 6.28 15.30
C GLU A 347 18.78 6.14 16.78
N GLU A 348 17.55 5.67 17.05
CA GLU A 348 17.08 5.35 18.41
C GLU A 348 17.97 4.27 19.08
N LEU A 349 18.33 3.21 18.33
CA LEU A 349 19.21 2.15 18.83
C LEU A 349 20.64 2.61 19.09
N GLN A 350 21.05 3.73 18.49
CA GLN A 350 22.36 4.36 18.67
C GLN A 350 22.33 5.51 19.70
N ASP A 351 21.20 5.74 20.38
CA ASP A 351 20.98 6.91 21.25
C ASP A 351 21.30 8.26 20.57
N SER A 352 21.14 8.33 19.25
CA SER A 352 21.49 9.49 18.41
C SER A 352 20.28 10.22 17.85
N SER A 353 19.06 9.68 18.04
CA SER A 353 17.82 10.32 17.60
C SER A 353 17.55 11.59 18.42
N ASN A 354 17.28 12.68 17.72
CA ASN A 354 16.97 13.99 18.31
C ASN A 354 15.60 14.53 17.90
N GLU A 355 14.83 13.74 17.15
CA GLU A 355 13.55 14.13 16.58
C GLU A 355 12.60 12.91 16.53
N SER A 356 11.34 13.10 16.93
CA SER A 356 10.34 12.05 16.87
C SER A 356 10.03 11.62 15.42
N TYR A 357 9.55 10.39 15.25
CA TYR A 357 9.13 9.90 13.93
C TYR A 357 8.00 10.76 13.33
N ASP A 358 7.02 11.17 14.13
CA ASP A 358 5.93 12.06 13.69
C ASP A 358 6.48 13.39 13.13
N SER A 359 7.45 14.00 13.80
CA SER A 359 8.10 15.23 13.35
C SER A 359 8.84 15.03 12.01
N ARG A 360 9.54 13.91 11.85
CA ARG A 360 10.21 13.55 10.57
C ARG A 360 9.22 13.39 9.41
N ILE A 361 8.06 12.81 9.67
CA ILE A 361 6.98 12.72 8.69
C ILE A 361 6.45 14.11 8.34
N GLU A 362 6.22 14.98 9.33
CA GLU A 362 5.78 16.35 9.11
C GLU A 362 6.79 17.20 8.32
N ASN A 363 8.07 16.95 8.49
CA ASN A 363 9.14 17.61 7.75
C ASN A 363 9.44 16.97 6.37
N SER A 364 8.73 15.90 5.99
CA SER A 364 8.92 15.20 4.72
C SER A 364 7.93 15.64 3.64
N TRP A 365 8.26 15.34 2.38
CA TRP A 365 7.34 15.57 1.27
C TRP A 365 6.04 14.74 1.35
N ILE A 366 5.95 13.70 2.22
CA ILE A 366 4.69 12.99 2.50
C ILE A 366 3.66 13.99 3.04
N TYR A 367 4.06 14.76 4.04
CA TYR A 367 3.19 15.76 4.66
C TYR A 367 2.72 16.81 3.65
N ASP A 368 3.63 17.32 2.81
CA ASP A 368 3.31 18.28 1.77
C ASP A 368 2.26 17.75 0.78
N GLU A 369 2.39 16.49 0.37
CA GLU A 369 1.43 15.85 -0.53
C GLU A 369 0.06 15.64 0.14
N LEU A 370 0.04 15.17 1.38
CA LEU A 370 -1.17 15.01 2.16
C LEU A 370 -1.83 16.37 2.43
N TYR A 371 -1.04 17.39 2.76
CA TYR A 371 -1.54 18.75 3.00
C TYR A 371 -2.17 19.38 1.74
N LYS A 372 -1.54 19.22 0.58
CA LYS A 372 -2.12 19.67 -0.71
C LYS A 372 -3.43 18.95 -1.03
N SER A 373 -3.59 17.71 -0.57
CA SER A 373 -4.77 16.88 -0.82
C SER A 373 -5.85 16.99 0.27
N ARG A 374 -5.61 17.70 1.38
CA ARG A 374 -6.43 17.67 2.59
C ARG A 374 -7.91 18.01 2.42
N ASN A 375 -8.24 18.81 1.42
CA ASN A 375 -9.61 19.24 1.14
C ASN A 375 -10.29 18.40 0.05
N PHE A 376 -9.57 17.47 -0.59
CA PHE A 376 -10.10 16.69 -1.71
C PHE A 376 -11.21 15.72 -1.26
N GLY A 377 -10.99 14.97 -0.17
CA GLY A 377 -12.00 14.09 0.41
C GLY A 377 -13.24 14.84 0.91
N PRO A 378 -13.08 15.85 1.79
CA PRO A 378 -14.20 16.65 2.28
C PRO A 378 -15.06 17.29 1.20
N PHE A 379 -14.48 17.69 0.07
CA PHE A 379 -15.23 18.23 -1.07
C PHE A 379 -16.27 17.25 -1.60
N PHE A 380 -15.92 15.98 -1.76
CA PHE A 380 -16.84 14.95 -2.27
C PHE A 380 -17.88 14.47 -1.24
N HIS A 381 -17.68 14.74 0.06
CA HIS A 381 -18.66 14.39 1.10
C HIS A 381 -19.67 15.50 1.38
N LYS A 382 -19.36 16.73 1.00
CA LYS A 382 -20.19 17.90 1.33
C LYS A 382 -21.13 18.31 0.20
N TYR A 383 -20.80 18.01 -1.04
CA TYR A 383 -21.53 18.38 -2.25
C TYR A 383 -21.86 17.13 -3.06
#